data_9a7d1b302d41f044e9f9eab999b15c49
#
_entry.id   9a7d1b302d41f044e9f9eab999b15c49
#
_cell.length_a   1.000
_cell.length_b   1.000
_cell.length_c   1.000
_cell.angle_alpha   90.00
_cell.angle_beta   90.00
_cell.angle_gamma   90.00
#
_symmetry.space_group_name_H-M   'P 1'
#
loop_
_entity.id
_entity.type
_entity.pdbx_description
1 polymer ?
#
loop_
_entity_poly.entity_id
_entity_poly.type
_entity_poly.pdbx_seq_one_letter_code
_entity_poly.pdbx_strand_id
1 'polypeptide(L)'
;MAQAKTLTQNEIDQVLRYIATKHRYAIRNRALLLTSFYSGMRVGEIASLTISDVQNDDGTIRNEIRLSASQTKGNVGRVVFVNEKLRTELDNYLRDR
;
A
#
# COMPACT_ATOMS: atom_id res chain seq x y z
N MET A 1 -28.00 -7.85 -29.04
CA MET A 1 -27.37 -8.15 -27.75
C MET A 1 -26.62 -9.48 -27.84
N ALA A 2 -25.38 -9.47 -27.45
CA ALA A 2 -24.61 -10.70 -27.46
C ALA A 2 -25.07 -11.65 -26.34
N GLN A 3 -25.18 -12.92 -26.66
CA GLN A 3 -25.51 -13.95 -25.66
C GLN A 3 -24.29 -14.16 -24.74
N ALA A 4 -24.55 -14.46 -23.48
CA ALA A 4 -23.52 -14.81 -22.54
C ALA A 4 -22.88 -16.15 -22.97
N LYS A 5 -21.58 -16.15 -23.18
CA LYS A 5 -20.85 -17.35 -23.53
C LYS A 5 -20.66 -18.22 -22.29
N THR A 6 -20.86 -19.53 -22.44
CA THR A 6 -20.56 -20.46 -21.36
C THR A 6 -19.05 -20.57 -21.17
N LEU A 7 -18.56 -20.32 -19.97
CA LEU A 7 -17.13 -20.38 -19.65
C LEU A 7 -16.69 -21.82 -19.42
N THR A 8 -15.49 -22.13 -19.91
CA THR A 8 -14.82 -23.39 -19.58
C THR A 8 -14.24 -23.29 -18.17
N GLN A 9 -13.89 -24.44 -17.59
CA GLN A 9 -13.24 -24.44 -16.27
C GLN A 9 -11.94 -23.64 -16.26
N ASN A 10 -11.14 -23.74 -17.32
CA ASN A 10 -9.92 -22.95 -17.45
C ASN A 10 -10.19 -21.44 -17.47
N GLU A 11 -11.23 -21.04 -18.19
CA GLU A 11 -11.61 -19.63 -18.26
C GLU A 11 -12.09 -19.12 -16.89
N ILE A 12 -12.86 -19.93 -16.18
CA ILE A 12 -13.30 -19.60 -14.80
C ILE A 12 -12.07 -19.42 -13.90
N ASP A 13 -11.12 -20.34 -13.94
CA ASP A 13 -9.90 -20.26 -13.14
C ASP A 13 -9.07 -19.01 -13.45
N GLN A 14 -8.99 -18.65 -14.73
CA GLN A 14 -8.29 -17.42 -15.15
C GLN A 14 -8.99 -16.18 -14.61
N VAL A 15 -10.32 -16.12 -14.68
CA VAL A 15 -11.10 -14.99 -14.16
C VAL A 15 -10.92 -14.86 -12.66
N LEU A 16 -10.97 -15.97 -11.92
CA LEU A 16 -10.77 -15.95 -10.47
C LEU A 16 -9.38 -15.47 -10.09
N ARG A 17 -8.35 -15.89 -10.82
CA ARG A 17 -6.98 -15.41 -10.60
C ARG A 17 -6.85 -13.92 -10.89
N TYR A 18 -7.48 -13.45 -11.97
CA TYR A 18 -7.47 -12.04 -12.32
C TYR A 18 -8.14 -11.18 -11.23
N ILE A 19 -9.31 -11.62 -10.75
CA ILE A 19 -10.04 -10.93 -9.69
C ILE A 19 -9.20 -10.86 -8.41
N ALA A 20 -8.56 -11.96 -8.02
CA ALA A 20 -7.70 -12.01 -6.85
C ALA A 20 -6.52 -11.04 -6.97
N THR A 21 -5.87 -11.01 -8.14
CA THR A 21 -4.76 -10.10 -8.41
C THR A 21 -5.21 -8.64 -8.35
N LYS A 22 -6.33 -8.34 -8.97
CA LYS A 22 -6.88 -6.98 -9.00
C LYS A 22 -7.29 -6.53 -7.60
N HIS A 23 -7.83 -7.43 -6.79
CA HIS A 23 -8.20 -7.13 -5.41
C HIS A 23 -6.96 -6.74 -4.58
N ARG A 24 -5.84 -7.46 -4.72
CA ARG A 24 -4.59 -7.10 -4.06
C ARG A 24 -4.10 -5.72 -4.49
N TYR A 25 -4.12 -5.43 -5.79
CA TYR A 25 -3.72 -4.13 -6.29
C TYR A 25 -4.65 -3.03 -5.81
N ALA A 26 -5.94 -3.28 -5.71
CA ALA A 26 -6.90 -2.31 -5.20
C ALA A 26 -6.63 -1.98 -3.73
N ILE A 27 -6.37 -2.97 -2.90
CA ILE A 27 -6.03 -2.78 -1.49
C ILE A 27 -4.72 -1.99 -1.37
N ARG A 28 -3.70 -2.38 -2.13
CA ARG A 28 -2.40 -1.69 -2.14
C ARG A 28 -2.54 -0.25 -2.59
N ASN A 29 -3.27 -0.01 -3.68
CA ASN A 29 -3.44 1.33 -4.23
C ASN A 29 -4.21 2.22 -3.27
N ARG A 30 -5.23 1.69 -2.61
CA ARG A 30 -5.96 2.41 -1.57
C ARG A 30 -5.03 2.83 -0.43
N ALA A 31 -4.21 1.91 0.06
CA ALA A 31 -3.25 2.19 1.12
C ALA A 31 -2.25 3.27 0.71
N LEU A 32 -1.74 3.21 -0.52
CA LEU A 32 -0.82 4.22 -1.06
C LEU A 32 -1.47 5.60 -1.09
N LEU A 33 -2.68 5.69 -1.61
CA LEU A 33 -3.40 6.96 -1.73
C LEU A 33 -3.71 7.56 -0.37
N LEU A 34 -4.22 6.75 0.57
CA LEU A 34 -4.56 7.24 1.90
C LEU A 34 -3.31 7.62 2.70
N THR A 35 -2.23 6.86 2.55
CA THR A 35 -0.96 7.21 3.19
C THR A 35 -0.44 8.53 2.65
N SER A 36 -0.50 8.74 1.34
CA SER A 36 -0.11 10.02 0.72
C SER A 36 -0.98 11.16 1.25
N PHE A 37 -2.28 10.96 1.30
CA PHE A 37 -3.22 11.98 1.77
C PHE A 37 -2.99 12.37 3.23
N TYR A 38 -2.79 11.39 4.11
CA TYR A 38 -2.63 11.65 5.54
C TYR A 38 -1.24 12.11 5.92
N SER A 39 -0.21 11.75 5.18
CA SER A 39 1.19 12.04 5.52
C SER A 39 1.79 13.21 4.76
N GLY A 40 1.23 13.54 3.59
CA GLY A 40 1.85 14.48 2.67
C GLY A 40 3.03 13.91 1.90
N MET A 41 3.34 12.62 2.06
CA MET A 41 4.40 11.99 1.28
C MET A 41 3.97 11.77 -0.16
N ARG A 42 4.93 11.82 -1.08
CA ARG A 42 4.69 11.47 -2.48
C ARG A 42 4.58 9.96 -2.62
N VAL A 43 3.78 9.51 -3.60
CA VAL A 43 3.56 8.08 -3.84
C VAL A 43 4.88 7.34 -4.06
N GLY A 44 5.82 7.95 -4.80
CA GLY A 44 7.14 7.34 -5.00
C GLY A 44 7.93 7.18 -3.70
N GLU A 45 7.82 8.14 -2.79
CA GLU A 45 8.45 8.04 -1.46
C GLU A 45 7.84 6.90 -0.66
N ILE A 46 6.51 6.77 -0.69
CA ILE A 46 5.80 5.69 0.01
C ILE A 46 6.20 4.33 -0.57
N ALA A 47 6.30 4.24 -1.89
CA ALA A 47 6.67 3.00 -2.57
C ALA A 47 8.10 2.54 -2.23
N SER A 48 8.96 3.46 -1.80
CA SER A 48 10.33 3.16 -1.39
C SER A 48 10.44 2.64 0.05
N LEU A 49 9.37 2.72 0.83
CA LEU A 49 9.40 2.31 2.23
C LEU A 49 9.48 0.80 2.38
N THR A 50 10.26 0.38 3.37
CA THR A 50 10.29 -1.02 3.81
C THR A 50 9.40 -1.15 5.04
N ILE A 51 9.09 -2.39 5.42
CA ILE A 51 8.30 -2.66 6.62
C ILE A 51 8.99 -2.08 7.86
N SER A 52 10.31 -2.22 7.95
CA SER A 52 11.07 -1.70 9.09
C SER A 52 11.10 -0.17 9.17
N ASP A 53 10.84 0.53 8.06
CA ASP A 53 10.71 1.98 8.07
C ASP A 53 9.43 2.44 8.77
N VAL A 54 8.40 1.59 8.76
CA VAL A 54 7.05 1.91 9.22
C VAL A 54 6.71 1.26 10.55
N GLN A 55 7.27 0.08 10.81
CA GLN A 55 6.88 -0.77 11.92
C GLN A 55 8.06 -1.04 12.84
N ASN A 56 7.82 -0.96 14.15
CA ASN A 56 8.78 -1.36 15.17
C ASN A 56 8.89 -2.88 15.22
N ASP A 57 9.93 -3.38 15.90
CA ASP A 57 10.16 -4.82 16.03
C ASP A 57 9.03 -5.55 16.74
N ASP A 58 8.29 -4.85 17.62
CA ASP A 58 7.15 -5.41 18.34
C ASP A 58 5.85 -5.43 17.54
N GLY A 59 5.88 -4.98 16.28
CA GLY A 59 4.71 -4.94 15.41
C GLY A 59 3.90 -3.65 15.46
N THR A 60 4.23 -2.73 16.35
CA THR A 60 3.54 -1.43 16.40
C THR A 60 4.03 -0.50 15.30
N ILE A 61 3.16 0.43 14.88
CA ILE A 61 3.53 1.43 13.87
C ILE A 61 4.40 2.50 14.53
N ARG A 62 5.47 2.90 13.83
CA ARG A 62 6.37 3.94 14.32
C ARG A 62 5.65 5.28 14.43
N ASN A 63 6.08 6.10 15.38
CA ASN A 63 5.54 7.45 15.55
C ASN A 63 6.02 8.41 14.45
N GLU A 64 7.14 8.08 13.83
CA GLU A 64 7.68 8.86 12.73
C GLU A 64 8.33 7.94 11.70
N ILE A 65 8.28 8.37 10.44
CA ILE A 65 8.91 7.68 9.32
C ILE A 65 10.07 8.56 8.87
N ARG A 66 11.28 7.99 8.86
CA ARG A 66 12.48 8.70 8.44
C ARG A 66 12.82 8.34 6.99
N LEU A 67 12.68 9.33 6.12
CA LEU A 67 13.04 9.17 4.71
C LEU A 67 14.51 9.55 4.54
N SER A 68 15.30 8.64 3.98
CA SER A 68 16.68 8.94 3.63
C SER A 68 16.73 9.83 2.38
N ALA A 69 17.89 10.46 2.14
CA ALA A 69 18.07 11.31 0.97
C ALA A 69 17.75 10.56 -0.34
N SER A 70 18.10 9.27 -0.42
CA SER A 70 17.85 8.46 -1.62
C SER A 70 16.37 8.14 -1.84
N GLN A 71 15.55 8.25 -0.81
CA GLN A 71 14.10 7.97 -0.87
C GLN A 71 13.30 9.20 -1.27
N THR A 72 13.89 10.39 -1.25
CA THR A 72 13.19 11.64 -1.58
C THR A 72 13.58 12.13 -2.96
N LYS A 73 12.64 12.80 -3.64
CA LYS A 73 12.88 13.37 -4.96
C LYS A 73 13.95 14.48 -4.94
N GLY A 74 13.98 15.27 -3.87
CA GLY A 74 14.92 16.37 -3.74
C GLY A 74 16.28 15.95 -3.20
N ASN A 75 16.50 14.65 -2.99
CA ASN A 75 17.74 14.08 -2.46
C ASN A 75 18.13 14.65 -1.08
N VAL A 76 17.13 15.05 -0.30
CA VAL A 76 17.28 15.54 1.07
C VAL A 76 16.40 14.69 1.99
N GLY A 77 17.00 14.10 3.02
CA GLY A 77 16.27 13.30 4.00
C GLY A 77 15.27 14.15 4.77
N ARG A 78 14.18 13.54 5.21
CA ARG A 78 13.19 14.20 6.05
C ARG A 78 12.48 13.22 6.97
N VAL A 79 11.83 13.77 7.99
CA VAL A 79 11.03 12.99 8.95
C VAL A 79 9.56 13.32 8.75
N VAL A 80 8.72 12.30 8.69
CA VAL A 80 7.27 12.45 8.57
C VAL A 80 6.62 11.90 9.85
N PHE A 81 5.84 12.74 10.52
CA PHE A 81 5.14 12.30 11.74
C PHE A 81 3.89 11.52 11.39
N VAL A 82 3.65 10.44 12.14
CA VAL A 82 2.51 9.55 11.92
C VAL A 82 1.38 9.96 12.85
N ASN A 83 0.30 10.52 12.28
CA ASN A 83 -0.89 10.86 13.04
C ASN A 83 -1.78 9.62 13.23
N GLU A 84 -2.86 9.76 13.99
CA GLU A 84 -3.79 8.67 14.30
C GLU A 84 -4.40 8.03 13.05
N LYS A 85 -4.81 8.83 12.10
CA LYS A 85 -5.45 8.32 10.86
C LYS A 85 -4.45 7.54 10.03
N LEU A 86 -3.24 8.04 9.88
CA LEU A 86 -2.18 7.36 9.16
C LEU A 86 -1.80 6.06 9.86
N ARG A 87 -1.68 6.10 11.19
CA ARG A 87 -1.38 4.92 11.99
C ARG A 87 -2.41 3.80 11.77
N THR A 88 -3.69 4.14 11.83
CA THR A 88 -4.78 3.19 11.61
C THR A 88 -4.70 2.57 10.23
N GLU A 89 -4.46 3.39 9.20
CA GLU A 89 -4.39 2.91 7.82
C GLU A 89 -3.19 1.96 7.60
N LEU A 90 -2.03 2.34 8.13
CA LEU A 90 -0.83 1.51 8.01
C LEU A 90 -0.98 0.19 8.76
N ASP A 91 -1.55 0.24 9.97
CA ASP A 91 -1.77 -0.95 10.77
C ASP A 91 -2.72 -1.93 10.06
N ASN A 92 -3.83 -1.41 9.52
CA ASN A 92 -4.80 -2.22 8.77
C ASN A 92 -4.17 -2.85 7.54
N TYR A 93 -3.41 -2.08 6.77
CA TYR A 93 -2.76 -2.59 5.57
C TYR A 93 -1.77 -3.71 5.88
N LEU A 94 -0.95 -3.52 6.91
CA LEU A 94 0.08 -4.51 7.26
C LEU A 94 -0.52 -5.79 7.85
N ARG A 95 -1.68 -5.70 8.50
CA ARG A 95 -2.40 -6.88 9.00
C ARG A 95 -3.04 -7.68 7.89
N ASP A 96 -3.56 -7.00 6.86
CA ASP A 96 -4.40 -7.61 5.83
C ASP A 96 -3.62 -8.10 4.61
N ARG A 97 -2.34 -7.80 4.54
CA ARG A 97 -1.55 -8.20 3.36
C ARG A 97 -1.18 -9.68 3.37
#